data_170c09ed3c2c5d49f5b6a4b283f0f3de
#
_entry.id   170c09ed3c2c5d49f5b6a4b283f0f3de
#
_cell.length_a   1.000
_cell.length_b   1.000
_cell.length_c   1.000
_cell.angle_alpha   90.00
_cell.angle_beta   90.00
_cell.angle_gamma   90.00
#
_symmetry.space_group_name_H-M   'P 1'
#
loop_
_entity.id
_entity.type
_entity.pdbx_description
1 polymer ?
#
loop_
_entity_poly.entity_id
_entity_poly.type
_entity_poly.pdbx_seq_one_letter_code
_entity_poly.pdbx_strand_id
1 'polypeptide(L)'
;MKAMILAAGRGMRLRPLTQHCPKPLLKVGHQRLIEHHIMKCAAAGFEAIVINTAYLGHMIETTLGDGERYGIELKYSHEGEQVLETGGGIAYAKNFLGESPFLCISADIYTDMPFDSNFTLNQDCHLMMVDNPPHHLRGDFSATELGINDNSQRYTYSGVAYLNPQIFTHDKRAYPLLEVFNRAIQQQRISAQIFQGTWFDVGTASRLHAAHRNALGIK
;
A
#
# COMPACT_ATOMS: atom_id res chain seq x y z
N MET A 1 -7.69 -4.21 14.31
CA MET A 1 -7.57 -4.40 12.83
C MET A 1 -6.12 -4.74 12.49
N LYS A 2 -5.87 -5.58 11.48
CA LYS A 2 -4.53 -5.81 10.91
C LYS A 2 -4.26 -4.88 9.73
N ALA A 3 -2.98 -4.71 9.38
CA ALA A 3 -2.57 -4.05 8.14
C ALA A 3 -1.82 -5.04 7.23
N MET A 4 -1.79 -4.75 5.92
CA MET A 4 -0.93 -5.42 4.96
C MET A 4 -0.10 -4.39 4.19
N ILE A 5 1.20 -4.62 4.08
CA ILE A 5 2.10 -3.79 3.29
C ILE A 5 2.56 -4.59 2.07
N LEU A 6 2.26 -4.08 0.87
CA LEU A 6 2.62 -4.70 -0.41
C LEU A 6 4.06 -4.37 -0.77
N ALA A 7 4.98 -5.32 -0.54
CA ALA A 7 6.43 -5.11 -0.65
C ALA A 7 7.15 -6.07 -1.63
N ALA A 8 6.41 -6.90 -2.38
CA ALA A 8 6.98 -7.91 -3.28
C ALA A 8 7.55 -7.35 -4.61
N GLY A 9 7.38 -6.06 -4.88
CA GLY A 9 7.75 -5.42 -6.15
C GLY A 9 9.26 -5.33 -6.40
N ARG A 10 9.71 -5.55 -7.65
CA ARG A 10 11.12 -5.52 -8.06
C ARG A 10 11.75 -4.12 -8.12
N GLY A 11 10.96 -3.05 -8.12
CA GLY A 11 11.46 -1.67 -8.17
C GLY A 11 12.27 -1.31 -9.42
N MET A 12 11.97 -1.90 -10.58
CA MET A 12 12.78 -1.80 -11.82
C MET A 12 13.12 -0.37 -12.26
N ARG A 13 12.17 0.57 -12.08
CA ARG A 13 12.34 1.99 -12.47
C ARG A 13 13.33 2.75 -11.59
N LEU A 14 13.71 2.20 -10.44
CA LEU A 14 14.68 2.78 -9.50
C LEU A 14 16.08 2.18 -9.64
N ARG A 15 16.34 1.29 -10.62
CA ARG A 15 17.68 0.79 -10.87
C ARG A 15 18.63 1.94 -11.26
N PRO A 16 19.91 1.91 -10.78
CA PRO A 16 20.59 0.80 -10.12
C PRO A 16 20.34 0.68 -8.61
N LEU A 17 19.66 1.62 -7.94
CA LEU A 17 19.45 1.63 -6.48
C LEU A 17 18.81 0.33 -5.97
N THR A 18 17.90 -0.24 -6.76
CA THR A 18 17.14 -1.44 -6.38
C THR A 18 17.76 -2.76 -6.86
N GLN A 19 18.98 -2.75 -7.36
CA GLN A 19 19.68 -4.00 -7.72
C GLN A 19 20.11 -4.82 -6.48
N HIS A 20 20.50 -4.12 -5.41
CA HIS A 20 21.05 -4.71 -4.20
C HIS A 20 20.32 -4.28 -2.92
N CYS A 21 19.25 -3.49 -3.05
CA CYS A 21 18.42 -3.05 -1.94
C CYS A 21 16.96 -3.04 -2.40
N PRO A 22 16.06 -3.79 -1.77
CA PRO A 22 14.65 -3.76 -2.16
C PRO A 22 14.07 -2.37 -1.90
N LYS A 23 13.20 -1.91 -2.79
CA LYS A 23 12.62 -0.55 -2.76
C LYS A 23 12.06 -0.15 -1.39
N PRO A 24 11.35 -1.01 -0.65
CA PRO A 24 10.83 -0.68 0.68
C PRO A 24 11.91 -0.28 1.70
N LEU A 25 13.16 -0.71 1.50
CA LEU A 25 14.29 -0.39 2.37
C LEU A 25 15.07 0.87 1.96
N LEU A 26 14.71 1.54 0.86
CA LEU A 26 15.30 2.83 0.50
C LEU A 26 14.93 3.89 1.54
N LYS A 27 15.87 4.78 1.86
CA LYS A 27 15.67 5.82 2.87
C LYS A 27 14.87 7.00 2.33
N VAL A 28 13.89 7.45 3.13
CA VAL A 28 13.18 8.71 3.00
C VAL A 28 13.30 9.45 4.33
N GLY A 29 13.99 10.59 4.34
CA GLY A 29 14.41 11.22 5.58
C GLY A 29 15.41 10.33 6.34
N HIS A 30 15.18 10.14 7.62
CA HIS A 30 16.05 9.35 8.50
C HIS A 30 15.67 7.86 8.56
N GLN A 31 14.52 7.47 8.02
CA GLN A 31 13.96 6.12 8.10
C GLN A 31 13.86 5.45 6.72
N ARG A 32 13.69 4.13 6.68
CA ARG A 32 13.35 3.40 5.46
C ARG A 32 11.88 3.65 5.10
N LEU A 33 11.57 3.62 3.82
CA LEU A 33 10.23 3.89 3.31
C LEU A 33 9.16 3.04 4.00
N ILE A 34 9.42 1.74 4.17
CA ILE A 34 8.48 0.82 4.83
C ILE A 34 8.35 1.11 6.34
N GLU A 35 9.40 1.62 6.99
CA GLU A 35 9.38 1.92 8.43
C GLU A 35 8.41 3.06 8.76
N HIS A 36 8.22 4.03 7.85
CA HIS A 36 7.19 5.06 8.01
C HIS A 36 5.79 4.46 8.16
N HIS A 37 5.46 3.43 7.38
CA HIS A 37 4.16 2.76 7.46
C HIS A 37 4.05 1.91 8.73
N ILE A 38 5.09 1.16 9.07
CA ILE A 38 5.11 0.32 10.28
C ILE A 38 4.87 1.17 11.52
N MET A 39 5.62 2.27 11.68
CA MET A 39 5.49 3.15 12.83
C MET A 39 4.12 3.83 12.89
N LYS A 40 3.54 4.21 11.76
CA LYS A 40 2.18 4.77 11.70
C LYS A 40 1.13 3.73 12.09
N CYS A 41 1.25 2.49 11.63
CA CYS A 41 0.35 1.41 12.04
C CYS A 41 0.47 1.12 13.55
N ALA A 42 1.69 1.06 14.09
CA ALA A 42 1.91 0.86 15.51
C ALA A 42 1.29 2.00 16.35
N ALA A 43 1.54 3.26 15.97
CA ALA A 43 0.97 4.43 16.63
C ALA A 43 -0.57 4.49 16.56
N ALA A 44 -1.17 3.97 15.49
CA ALA A 44 -2.61 3.90 15.30
C ALA A 44 -3.27 2.67 15.97
N GLY A 45 -2.50 1.81 16.66
CA GLY A 45 -3.04 0.68 17.41
C GLY A 45 -3.45 -0.52 16.55
N PHE A 46 -2.83 -0.73 15.39
CA PHE A 46 -3.02 -1.96 14.62
C PHE A 46 -2.43 -3.16 15.37
N GLU A 47 -3.07 -4.33 15.26
CA GLU A 47 -2.69 -5.56 15.98
C GLU A 47 -1.41 -6.19 15.43
N ALA A 48 -1.30 -6.25 14.11
CA ALA A 48 -0.18 -6.85 13.40
C ALA A 48 -0.10 -6.31 11.97
N ILE A 49 1.06 -6.44 11.35
CA ILE A 49 1.28 -6.12 9.94
C ILE A 49 1.71 -7.38 9.19
N VAL A 50 1.02 -7.67 8.09
CA VAL A 50 1.44 -8.70 7.13
C VAL A 50 2.21 -8.02 6.00
N ILE A 51 3.42 -8.48 5.70
CA ILE A 51 4.27 -7.95 4.64
C ILE A 51 4.46 -9.06 3.59
N ASN A 52 3.96 -8.86 2.36
CA ASN A 52 4.28 -9.81 1.30
C ASN A 52 5.67 -9.52 0.73
N THR A 53 6.43 -10.56 0.51
CA THR A 53 7.82 -10.48 0.06
C THR A 53 8.08 -11.43 -1.12
N ALA A 54 8.93 -11.01 -2.05
CA ALA A 54 9.46 -11.83 -3.14
C ALA A 54 10.90 -11.42 -3.45
N TYR A 55 11.11 -10.46 -4.35
CA TYR A 55 12.43 -9.98 -4.75
C TYR A 55 13.21 -9.39 -3.57
N LEU A 56 14.37 -9.97 -3.24
CA LEU A 56 15.20 -9.59 -2.08
C LEU A 56 14.44 -9.58 -0.75
N GLY A 57 13.40 -10.42 -0.62
CA GLY A 57 12.52 -10.48 0.54
C GLY A 57 13.27 -10.75 1.85
N HIS A 58 14.29 -11.63 1.81
CA HIS A 58 15.14 -11.92 2.97
C HIS A 58 15.80 -10.68 3.58
N MET A 59 16.13 -9.67 2.75
CA MET A 59 16.68 -8.41 3.24
C MET A 59 15.65 -7.60 4.03
N ILE A 60 14.37 -7.63 3.58
CA ILE A 60 13.27 -6.96 4.30
C ILE A 60 13.11 -7.60 5.67
N GLU A 61 13.02 -8.91 5.73
CA GLU A 61 12.84 -9.67 6.97
C GLU A 61 14.02 -9.51 7.94
N THR A 62 15.25 -9.71 7.44
CA THR A 62 16.45 -9.50 8.27
C THR A 62 16.56 -8.09 8.82
N THR A 63 16.11 -7.09 8.01
CA THR A 63 16.17 -5.69 8.40
C THR A 63 15.10 -5.31 9.42
N LEU A 64 13.87 -5.81 9.27
CA LEU A 64 12.74 -5.40 10.09
C LEU A 64 12.53 -6.31 11.31
N GLY A 65 12.95 -7.59 11.24
CA GLY A 65 12.75 -8.58 12.29
C GLY A 65 11.26 -8.94 12.48
N ASP A 66 10.89 -9.29 13.68
CA ASP A 66 9.53 -9.66 14.08
C ASP A 66 8.64 -8.46 14.45
N GLY A 67 9.21 -7.25 14.46
CA GLY A 67 8.50 -6.01 14.76
C GLY A 67 8.58 -5.56 16.22
N GLU A 68 9.21 -6.31 17.13
CA GLU A 68 9.33 -5.96 18.55
C GLU A 68 9.83 -4.52 18.76
N ARG A 69 10.86 -4.12 18.02
CA ARG A 69 11.43 -2.76 18.12
C ARG A 69 10.48 -1.63 17.70
N TYR A 70 9.39 -1.95 16.98
CA TYR A 70 8.36 -1.00 16.58
C TYR A 70 7.10 -1.08 17.47
N GLY A 71 7.05 -2.06 18.37
CA GLY A 71 5.89 -2.31 19.23
C GLY A 71 4.69 -2.91 18.49
N ILE A 72 4.92 -3.61 17.37
CA ILE A 72 3.86 -4.24 16.56
C ILE A 72 4.40 -5.53 15.94
N GLU A 73 3.60 -6.60 15.92
CA GLU A 73 3.97 -7.87 15.31
C GLU A 73 4.07 -7.76 13.78
N LEU A 74 5.18 -8.24 13.19
CA LEU A 74 5.37 -8.35 11.76
C LEU A 74 5.31 -9.82 11.32
N LYS A 75 4.45 -10.12 10.34
CA LYS A 75 4.34 -11.43 9.70
C LYS A 75 4.71 -11.32 8.23
N TYR A 76 5.39 -12.32 7.69
CA TYR A 76 5.86 -12.31 6.31
C TYR A 76 5.14 -13.35 5.47
N SER A 77 4.61 -12.92 4.33
CA SER A 77 3.98 -13.78 3.33
C SER A 77 4.89 -13.89 2.12
N HIS A 78 5.59 -15.02 1.98
CA HIS A 78 6.53 -15.25 0.89
C HIS A 78 5.84 -15.72 -0.38
N GLU A 79 5.91 -14.94 -1.46
CA GLU A 79 5.33 -15.31 -2.76
C GLU A 79 6.21 -16.28 -3.56
N GLY A 80 7.45 -16.54 -3.10
CA GLY A 80 8.42 -17.35 -3.82
C GLY A 80 8.90 -16.68 -5.10
N GLU A 81 9.15 -17.48 -6.15
CA GLU A 81 9.60 -16.97 -7.46
C GLU A 81 8.45 -16.49 -8.36
N GLN A 82 7.22 -16.85 -8.02
CA GLN A 82 6.05 -16.48 -8.81
C GLN A 82 5.67 -15.03 -8.54
N VAL A 83 5.47 -14.27 -9.61
CA VAL A 83 4.91 -12.92 -9.51
C VAL A 83 3.39 -13.05 -9.43
N LEU A 84 2.82 -12.83 -8.24
CA LEU A 84 1.37 -12.93 -8.02
C LEU A 84 0.62 -11.64 -8.32
N GLU A 85 1.33 -10.54 -8.57
CA GLU A 85 0.79 -9.19 -8.64
C GLU A 85 0.09 -8.78 -7.33
N THR A 86 -0.54 -7.60 -7.31
CA THR A 86 -1.04 -7.02 -6.05
C THR A 86 -2.25 -7.76 -5.49
N GLY A 87 -3.22 -8.11 -6.34
CA GLY A 87 -4.42 -8.83 -5.90
C GLY A 87 -4.13 -10.29 -5.51
N GLY A 88 -3.32 -10.98 -6.33
CA GLY A 88 -2.91 -12.35 -6.05
C GLY A 88 -2.04 -12.45 -4.79
N GLY A 89 -1.14 -11.47 -4.54
CA GLY A 89 -0.33 -11.40 -3.32
C GLY A 89 -1.20 -11.25 -2.06
N ILE A 90 -2.27 -10.46 -2.12
CA ILE A 90 -3.24 -10.34 -1.01
C ILE A 90 -3.98 -11.67 -0.81
N ALA A 91 -4.48 -12.28 -1.90
CA ALA A 91 -5.17 -13.58 -1.82
C ALA A 91 -4.27 -14.66 -1.20
N TYR A 92 -2.99 -14.68 -1.55
CA TYR A 92 -2.02 -15.61 -1.00
C TYR A 92 -1.77 -15.39 0.50
N ALA A 93 -1.76 -14.13 0.94
CA ALA A 93 -1.56 -13.74 2.33
C ALA A 93 -2.83 -13.86 3.21
N LYS A 94 -3.98 -14.25 2.65
CA LYS A 94 -5.29 -14.22 3.33
C LYS A 94 -5.31 -14.95 4.68
N ASN A 95 -4.60 -16.07 4.81
CA ASN A 95 -4.52 -16.83 6.07
C ASN A 95 -3.87 -16.03 7.21
N PHE A 96 -2.95 -15.11 6.91
CA PHE A 96 -2.36 -14.22 7.91
C PHE A 96 -3.29 -13.05 8.27
N LEU A 97 -4.07 -12.56 7.29
CA LEU A 97 -4.99 -11.44 7.46
C LEU A 97 -6.22 -11.84 8.30
N GLY A 98 -6.74 -13.04 8.10
CA GLY A 98 -7.98 -13.50 8.71
C GLY A 98 -9.22 -13.04 7.93
N GLU A 99 -10.37 -12.95 8.61
CA GLU A 99 -11.66 -12.68 7.98
C GLU A 99 -12.17 -11.24 8.16
N SER A 100 -11.57 -10.50 9.08
CA SER A 100 -11.94 -9.09 9.35
C SER A 100 -11.33 -8.13 8.32
N PRO A 101 -11.96 -6.98 8.05
CA PRO A 101 -11.39 -5.93 7.24
C PRO A 101 -9.97 -5.56 7.67
N PHE A 102 -9.14 -5.20 6.71
CA PHE A 102 -7.74 -4.83 6.93
C PHE A 102 -7.35 -3.58 6.12
N LEU A 103 -6.33 -2.88 6.59
CA LEU A 103 -5.70 -1.78 5.86
C LEU A 103 -4.64 -2.34 4.91
N CYS A 104 -4.76 -2.04 3.61
CA CYS A 104 -3.76 -2.35 2.59
C CYS A 104 -2.95 -1.11 2.25
N ILE A 105 -1.61 -1.22 2.23
CA ILE A 105 -0.69 -0.12 1.98
C ILE A 105 0.34 -0.56 0.94
N SER A 106 0.55 0.23 -0.11
CA SER A 106 1.68 0.04 -1.03
C SER A 106 2.98 0.50 -0.36
N ALA A 107 3.98 -0.38 -0.31
CA ALA A 107 5.28 -0.08 0.32
C ALA A 107 6.08 1.03 -0.39
N ASP A 108 5.62 1.48 -1.54
CA ASP A 108 6.32 2.43 -2.39
C ASP A 108 5.78 3.86 -2.34
N ILE A 109 4.93 4.16 -1.39
CA ILE A 109 4.44 5.50 -1.13
C ILE A 109 5.11 6.11 0.10
N TYR A 110 5.22 7.43 0.13
CA TYR A 110 5.52 8.21 1.32
C TYR A 110 4.38 9.21 1.53
N THR A 111 3.79 9.22 2.72
CA THR A 111 2.61 10.05 3.01
C THR A 111 2.49 10.36 4.50
N ASP A 112 1.88 11.50 4.84
CA ASP A 112 1.46 11.84 6.20
C ASP A 112 0.00 11.44 6.50
N MET A 113 -0.68 10.76 5.54
CA MET A 113 -2.05 10.26 5.70
C MET A 113 -2.21 9.50 7.02
N PRO A 114 -3.18 9.86 7.87
CA PRO A 114 -3.46 9.13 9.09
C PRO A 114 -4.05 7.75 8.77
N PHE A 115 -3.68 6.74 9.56
CA PHE A 115 -4.29 5.41 9.51
C PHE A 115 -5.23 5.25 10.71
N ASP A 116 -6.34 4.54 10.53
CA ASP A 116 -7.34 4.31 11.58
C ASP A 116 -7.58 2.80 11.76
N SER A 117 -7.14 2.26 12.90
CA SER A 117 -7.34 0.84 13.23
C SER A 117 -8.79 0.50 13.63
N ASN A 118 -9.63 1.52 13.87
CA ASN A 118 -11.04 1.38 14.21
C ASN A 118 -11.98 1.69 13.04
N PHE A 119 -11.42 1.89 11.83
CA PHE A 119 -12.20 2.22 10.63
C PHE A 119 -13.29 1.16 10.40
N THR A 120 -14.54 1.61 10.25
CA THR A 120 -15.67 0.73 9.94
C THR A 120 -15.87 0.66 8.44
N LEU A 121 -15.58 -0.50 7.85
CA LEU A 121 -15.76 -0.74 6.43
C LEU A 121 -17.21 -1.16 6.13
N ASN A 122 -17.97 -0.29 5.46
CA ASN A 122 -19.37 -0.52 5.13
C ASN A 122 -19.59 -1.14 3.74
N GLN A 123 -18.53 -1.19 2.93
CA GLN A 123 -18.50 -1.72 1.57
C GLN A 123 -17.41 -2.79 1.45
N ASP A 124 -17.19 -3.35 0.27
CA ASP A 124 -16.07 -4.29 0.06
C ASP A 124 -14.71 -3.60 0.04
N CYS A 125 -14.68 -2.37 -0.45
CA CYS A 125 -13.48 -1.56 -0.57
C CYS A 125 -13.77 -0.11 -0.15
N HIS A 126 -12.81 0.51 0.56
CA HIS A 126 -12.75 1.96 0.74
C HIS A 126 -11.38 2.45 0.31
N LEU A 127 -11.33 3.23 -0.77
CA LEU A 127 -10.07 3.73 -1.35
C LEU A 127 -9.71 5.11 -0.83
N MET A 128 -8.44 5.29 -0.47
CA MET A 128 -7.89 6.63 -0.24
C MET A 128 -7.36 7.17 -1.56
N MET A 129 -7.93 8.27 -2.01
CA MET A 129 -7.60 8.92 -3.28
C MET A 129 -6.80 10.20 -3.03
N VAL A 130 -6.00 10.60 -4.01
CA VAL A 130 -5.26 11.88 -4.01
C VAL A 130 -5.48 12.60 -5.33
N ASP A 131 -5.23 13.90 -5.34
CA ASP A 131 -5.17 14.69 -6.56
C ASP A 131 -4.13 14.11 -7.53
N ASN A 132 -4.39 14.27 -8.83
CA ASN A 132 -3.53 13.69 -9.84
C ASN A 132 -2.15 14.36 -9.85
N PRO A 133 -1.07 13.61 -9.60
CA PRO A 133 0.26 14.18 -9.63
C PRO A 133 0.66 14.52 -11.08
N PRO A 134 1.67 15.41 -11.30
CA PRO A 134 2.06 15.87 -12.63
C PRO A 134 2.45 14.77 -13.61
N HIS A 135 2.85 13.61 -13.13
CA HIS A 135 3.24 12.45 -13.95
C HIS A 135 2.08 11.47 -14.22
N HIS A 136 0.88 11.74 -13.67
CA HIS A 136 -0.33 10.90 -13.84
C HIS A 136 -1.61 11.75 -13.94
N LEU A 137 -1.64 12.68 -14.89
CA LEU A 137 -2.72 13.67 -15.04
C LEU A 137 -4.10 13.06 -15.33
N ARG A 138 -4.15 11.81 -15.84
CA ARG A 138 -5.42 11.16 -16.16
C ARG A 138 -6.13 10.56 -14.96
N GLY A 139 -5.42 10.34 -13.85
CA GLY A 139 -5.95 9.63 -12.68
C GLY A 139 -6.38 8.19 -12.98
N ASP A 140 -6.73 7.46 -11.95
CA ASP A 140 -7.13 6.05 -12.05
C ASP A 140 -8.66 5.88 -12.14
N PHE A 141 -9.41 6.65 -11.32
CA PHE A 141 -10.87 6.52 -11.21
C PHE A 141 -11.56 7.89 -11.26
N SER A 142 -12.77 7.93 -11.83
CA SER A 142 -13.62 9.12 -11.71
C SER A 142 -14.31 9.16 -10.33
N ALA A 143 -14.61 10.37 -9.87
CA ALA A 143 -15.36 10.56 -8.63
C ALA A 143 -16.69 9.78 -8.64
N THR A 144 -17.41 9.81 -9.75
CA THR A 144 -18.69 9.12 -9.93
C THR A 144 -18.57 7.60 -9.76
N GLU A 145 -17.52 6.97 -10.34
CA GLU A 145 -17.27 5.53 -10.18
C GLU A 145 -17.07 5.13 -8.71
N LEU A 146 -16.58 6.05 -7.90
CA LEU A 146 -16.28 5.84 -6.48
C LEU A 146 -17.40 6.31 -5.53
N GLY A 147 -18.53 6.78 -6.07
CA GLY A 147 -19.63 7.32 -5.27
C GLY A 147 -19.35 8.66 -4.60
N ILE A 148 -18.37 9.42 -5.11
CA ILE A 148 -18.06 10.77 -4.66
C ILE A 148 -18.89 11.75 -5.47
N ASN A 149 -19.57 12.70 -4.79
CA ASN A 149 -20.37 13.75 -5.44
C ASN A 149 -19.50 14.86 -6.08
N ASP A 150 -18.74 14.49 -7.11
CA ASP A 150 -17.95 15.40 -7.92
C ASP A 150 -17.95 14.88 -9.37
N ASN A 151 -18.83 15.44 -10.19
CA ASN A 151 -19.17 14.89 -11.51
C ASN A 151 -18.11 15.10 -12.59
N SER A 152 -16.98 15.72 -12.33
CA SER A 152 -16.05 16.12 -13.39
C SER A 152 -14.59 15.69 -13.18
N GLN A 153 -14.22 15.26 -11.99
CA GLN A 153 -12.82 15.03 -11.66
C GLN A 153 -12.47 13.53 -11.57
N ARG A 154 -11.27 13.20 -12.02
CA ARG A 154 -10.63 11.91 -11.81
C ARG A 154 -9.53 12.07 -10.76
N TYR A 155 -9.32 11.02 -9.99
CA TYR A 155 -8.34 10.98 -8.91
C TYR A 155 -7.38 9.81 -9.06
N THR A 156 -6.21 9.93 -8.45
CA THR A 156 -5.21 8.86 -8.40
C THR A 156 -5.42 8.03 -7.14
N TYR A 157 -5.37 6.71 -7.26
CA TYR A 157 -5.34 5.80 -6.12
C TYR A 157 -4.03 5.98 -5.35
N SER A 158 -4.14 6.30 -4.09
CA SER A 158 -2.96 6.63 -3.26
C SER A 158 -2.06 5.43 -2.93
N GLY A 159 -2.53 4.21 -3.18
CA GLY A 159 -1.87 3.00 -2.67
C GLY A 159 -2.31 2.62 -1.25
N VAL A 160 -3.36 3.26 -0.71
CA VAL A 160 -3.94 2.95 0.60
C VAL A 160 -5.43 2.63 0.45
N ALA A 161 -5.88 1.51 1.01
CA ALA A 161 -7.28 1.12 1.01
C ALA A 161 -7.63 0.25 2.22
N TYR A 162 -8.86 0.37 2.71
CA TYR A 162 -9.47 -0.60 3.62
C TYR A 162 -10.23 -1.62 2.80
N LEU A 163 -9.98 -2.91 3.03
CA LEU A 163 -10.44 -4.00 2.18
C LEU A 163 -11.07 -5.12 3.00
N ASN A 164 -12.15 -5.69 2.46
CA ASN A 164 -12.75 -6.90 2.99
C ASN A 164 -11.98 -8.12 2.43
N PRO A 165 -11.38 -9.00 3.26
CA PRO A 165 -10.64 -10.16 2.77
C PRO A 165 -11.50 -11.17 2.00
N GLN A 166 -12.83 -11.13 2.16
CA GLN A 166 -13.75 -12.05 1.47
C GLN A 166 -13.83 -11.84 -0.04
N ILE A 167 -13.43 -10.65 -0.53
CA ILE A 167 -13.44 -10.35 -1.97
C ILE A 167 -12.27 -10.98 -2.74
N PHE A 168 -11.25 -11.49 -2.02
CA PHE A 168 -10.09 -12.16 -2.61
C PHE A 168 -10.31 -13.67 -2.68
N THR A 169 -10.18 -14.23 -3.87
CA THR A 169 -10.27 -15.67 -4.09
C THR A 169 -8.92 -16.35 -3.85
N HIS A 170 -8.94 -17.59 -3.32
CA HIS A 170 -7.73 -18.37 -3.05
C HIS A 170 -7.15 -19.08 -4.29
N ASP A 171 -7.55 -18.69 -5.49
CA ASP A 171 -6.89 -19.18 -6.69
C ASP A 171 -5.46 -18.57 -6.71
N LYS A 172 -4.46 -19.40 -6.86
CA LYS A 172 -3.05 -18.98 -6.95
C LYS A 172 -2.73 -18.18 -8.24
N ARG A 173 -3.74 -17.60 -8.87
CA ARG A 173 -3.62 -16.82 -10.09
C ARG A 173 -3.01 -15.47 -9.78
N ALA A 174 -2.07 -15.03 -10.63
CA ALA A 174 -1.58 -13.67 -10.60
C ALA A 174 -2.63 -12.71 -11.18
N TYR A 175 -3.02 -11.69 -10.42
CA TYR A 175 -3.90 -10.63 -10.89
C TYR A 175 -3.67 -9.32 -10.13
N PRO A 176 -3.86 -8.17 -10.80
CA PRO A 176 -3.72 -6.88 -10.16
C PRO A 176 -4.89 -6.55 -9.24
N LEU A 177 -4.64 -5.77 -8.19
CA LEU A 177 -5.68 -5.27 -7.28
C LEU A 177 -6.76 -4.45 -8.02
N LEU A 178 -6.41 -3.86 -9.15
CA LEU A 178 -7.33 -3.14 -10.02
C LEU A 178 -8.52 -4.00 -10.49
N GLU A 179 -8.32 -5.32 -10.73
CA GLU A 179 -9.44 -6.23 -11.08
C GLU A 179 -10.46 -6.32 -9.95
N VAL A 180 -9.98 -6.31 -8.70
CA VAL A 180 -10.84 -6.34 -7.51
C VAL A 180 -11.64 -5.04 -7.40
N PHE A 181 -10.97 -3.90 -7.58
CA PHE A 181 -11.65 -2.59 -7.55
C PHE A 181 -12.68 -2.45 -8.67
N ASN A 182 -12.36 -2.83 -9.90
CA ASN A 182 -13.30 -2.79 -11.02
C ASN A 182 -14.55 -3.64 -10.76
N ARG A 183 -14.39 -4.83 -10.18
CA ARG A 183 -15.51 -5.67 -9.78
C ARG A 183 -16.36 -5.02 -8.68
N ALA A 184 -15.72 -4.43 -7.67
CA ALA A 184 -16.42 -3.72 -6.60
C ALA A 184 -17.17 -2.47 -7.11
N ILE A 185 -16.61 -1.74 -8.11
CA ILE A 185 -17.27 -0.63 -8.81
C ILE A 185 -18.53 -1.13 -9.53
N GLN A 186 -18.41 -2.19 -10.34
CA GLN A 186 -19.55 -2.76 -11.07
C GLN A 186 -20.68 -3.23 -10.15
N GLN A 187 -20.35 -3.68 -8.95
CA GLN A 187 -21.29 -4.13 -7.94
C GLN A 187 -21.78 -3.00 -7.01
N GLN A 188 -21.31 -1.76 -7.20
CA GLN A 188 -21.58 -0.62 -6.31
C GLN A 188 -21.21 -0.90 -4.83
N ARG A 189 -20.13 -1.67 -4.62
CA ARG A 189 -19.62 -2.07 -3.30
C ARG A 189 -18.27 -1.46 -3.00
N ILE A 190 -18.09 -0.21 -3.42
CA ILE A 190 -16.87 0.58 -3.21
C ILE A 190 -17.25 1.96 -2.71
N SER A 191 -16.39 2.51 -1.87
CA SER A 191 -16.42 3.91 -1.45
C SER A 191 -15.03 4.49 -1.48
N ALA A 192 -14.91 5.80 -1.43
CA ALA A 192 -13.61 6.45 -1.41
C ALA A 192 -13.64 7.76 -0.64
N GLN A 193 -12.44 8.20 -0.22
CA GLN A 193 -12.19 9.48 0.40
C GLN A 193 -10.99 10.15 -0.28
N ILE A 194 -11.07 11.46 -0.50
CA ILE A 194 -9.96 12.26 -1.04
C ILE A 194 -9.10 12.73 0.13
N PHE A 195 -7.81 12.42 0.06
CA PHE A 195 -6.81 12.89 1.01
C PHE A 195 -6.07 14.10 0.43
N GLN A 196 -6.01 15.18 1.22
CA GLN A 196 -5.36 16.45 0.86
C GLN A 196 -4.18 16.72 1.80
N GLY A 197 -3.16 15.89 1.72
CA GLY A 197 -1.94 16.02 2.52
C GLY A 197 -0.69 15.65 1.72
N THR A 198 0.39 15.39 2.41
CA THR A 198 1.64 14.96 1.77
C THR A 198 1.51 13.56 1.23
N TRP A 199 1.74 13.39 -0.08
CA TRP A 199 1.77 12.10 -0.72
C TRP A 199 2.78 12.08 -1.89
N PHE A 200 3.62 11.05 -1.93
CA PHE A 200 4.57 10.76 -3.01
C PHE A 200 4.52 9.28 -3.35
N ASP A 201 4.39 8.93 -4.62
CA ASP A 201 4.73 7.61 -5.10
C ASP A 201 6.22 7.57 -5.44
N VAL A 202 6.99 6.80 -4.73
CA VAL A 202 8.44 6.70 -4.88
C VAL A 202 8.79 5.76 -6.05
N GLY A 203 8.38 6.13 -7.25
CA GLY A 203 8.56 5.30 -8.45
C GLY A 203 9.83 5.59 -9.26
N THR A 204 10.50 6.73 -9.03
CA THR A 204 11.73 7.16 -9.73
C THR A 204 12.72 7.79 -8.75
N ALA A 205 14.00 7.92 -9.16
CA ALA A 205 15.04 8.55 -8.33
C ALA A 205 14.70 10.02 -8.00
N SER A 206 14.11 10.77 -8.93
CA SER A 206 13.69 12.16 -8.67
C SER A 206 12.57 12.24 -7.65
N ARG A 207 11.57 11.32 -7.70
CA ARG A 207 10.48 11.27 -6.72
C ARG A 207 10.95 10.78 -5.35
N LEU A 208 11.91 9.82 -5.32
CA LEU A 208 12.59 9.44 -4.08
C LEU A 208 13.30 10.64 -3.45
N HIS A 209 14.02 11.43 -4.25
CA HIS A 209 14.70 12.63 -3.76
C HIS A 209 13.71 13.68 -3.25
N ALA A 210 12.61 13.91 -3.95
CA ALA A 210 11.57 14.84 -3.51
C ALA A 210 10.93 14.41 -2.18
N ALA A 211 10.57 13.13 -2.04
CA ALA A 211 10.07 12.57 -0.79
C ALA A 211 11.09 12.71 0.36
N HIS A 212 12.39 12.46 0.07
CA HIS A 212 13.46 12.58 1.05
C HIS A 212 13.61 14.03 1.54
N ARG A 213 13.62 15.02 0.64
CA ARG A 213 13.68 16.46 1.02
C ARG A 213 12.47 16.85 1.86
N ASN A 214 11.26 16.44 1.44
CA ASN A 214 10.04 16.72 2.19
C ASN A 214 10.12 16.15 3.62
N ALA A 215 10.57 14.90 3.78
CA ALA A 215 10.72 14.24 5.08
C ALA A 215 11.73 14.95 6.01
N LEU A 216 12.69 15.69 5.44
CA LEU A 216 13.67 16.49 6.19
C LEU A 216 13.24 17.94 6.39
N GLY A 217 12.05 18.35 5.90
CA GLY A 217 11.60 19.74 5.94
C GLY A 217 12.42 20.69 5.04
N ILE A 218 13.14 20.16 4.05
CA ILE A 218 13.95 20.93 3.11
C ILE A 218 13.08 21.35 1.94
N LYS A 219 12.88 22.65 1.77
CA LYS A 219 12.14 23.24 0.63
C LYS A 219 12.96 23.18 -0.67
#